data_fcfc2db62f86eba3b34d6fdd0ed8075e
#
_entry.id   fcfc2db62f86eba3b34d6fdd0ed8075e
#
_cell.length_a   1.000
_cell.length_b   1.000
_cell.length_c   1.000
_cell.angle_alpha   90.00
_cell.angle_beta   90.00
_cell.angle_gamma   90.00
#
_symmetry.space_group_name_H-M   'P 1'
#
loop_
_entity.id
_entity.type
_entity.pdbx_description
1 polymer ?
#
loop_
_entity_poly.entity_id
_entity_poly.type
_entity_poly.pdbx_seq_one_letter_code
_entity_poly.pdbx_strand_id
1 'polypeptide(L)'
;MLALLLLAGRVPAATLVIHVQGADGRVLPGAVVTARPLEGGAHRPAPQHAVMDQVDRAFVPDLLVLPVGSAIEFPNSDAVSHQIYSFSPAKRFQLPLYRGKPYPPVLFEQAGVVTLGCNIHDEMLAYVVVTEAPYFGRTDAAGTYTGEVVRGRYRVAIWHPRLREEAADLERELTVGETDRAELTLRLSRPLLPAPLGNRPHSWDY
;
A
#
# COMPACT_ATOMS: atom_id res chain seq x y z
N MET A 1 26.07 20.09 41.69
CA MET A 1 25.18 19.26 40.87
C MET A 1 25.37 19.66 39.41
N LEU A 2 26.03 18.81 38.63
CA LEU A 2 26.33 19.06 37.22
C LEU A 2 25.21 18.43 36.40
N ALA A 3 24.37 19.25 35.78
CA ALA A 3 23.30 18.78 34.89
C ALA A 3 23.93 18.36 33.56
N LEU A 4 23.92 17.06 33.28
CA LEU A 4 24.31 16.49 32.01
C LEU A 4 23.18 16.75 31.01
N LEU A 5 23.34 17.77 30.15
CA LEU A 5 22.45 17.95 28.98
C LEU A 5 22.75 16.84 27.98
N LEU A 6 21.86 15.87 27.94
CA LEU A 6 21.80 14.92 26.82
C LEU A 6 21.39 15.68 25.55
N LEU A 7 22.37 16.03 24.71
CA LEU A 7 22.10 16.44 23.33
C LEU A 7 21.53 15.21 22.61
N ALA A 8 20.21 15.16 22.47
CA ALA A 8 19.57 14.24 21.51
C ALA A 8 20.06 14.64 20.11
N GLY A 9 21.06 13.92 19.60
CA GLY A 9 21.54 14.10 18.25
C GLY A 9 20.39 13.90 17.27
N ARG A 10 20.04 14.92 16.50
CA ARG A 10 19.11 14.79 15.37
C ARG A 10 19.73 13.78 14.42
N VAL A 11 19.05 12.63 14.24
CA VAL A 11 19.40 11.70 13.18
C VAL A 11 19.18 12.45 11.87
N PRO A 12 20.20 12.58 11.00
CA PRO A 12 20.04 13.35 9.76
C PRO A 12 19.02 12.71 8.87
N ALA A 13 17.92 13.42 8.61
CA ALA A 13 16.89 13.03 7.65
C ALA A 13 17.29 13.45 6.24
N ALA A 14 16.88 12.69 5.26
CA ALA A 14 17.05 12.97 3.85
C ALA A 14 15.77 12.62 3.09
N THR A 15 15.53 13.29 1.97
CA THR A 15 14.36 13.04 1.12
C THR A 15 14.66 11.86 0.19
N LEU A 16 13.86 10.82 0.28
CA LEU A 16 13.84 9.70 -0.65
C LEU A 16 12.79 9.95 -1.74
N VAL A 17 13.22 9.89 -3.01
CA VAL A 17 12.34 10.06 -4.17
C VAL A 17 12.40 8.82 -5.05
N ILE A 18 11.26 8.18 -5.27
CA ILE A 18 11.14 7.00 -6.11
C ILE A 18 10.20 7.30 -7.28
N HIS A 19 10.72 7.21 -8.50
CA HIS A 19 9.96 7.30 -9.72
C HIS A 19 9.63 5.91 -10.24
N VAL A 20 8.37 5.63 -10.51
CA VAL A 20 7.92 4.35 -11.04
C VAL A 20 7.37 4.54 -12.45
N GLN A 21 7.86 3.71 -13.38
CA GLN A 21 7.49 3.75 -14.79
C GLN A 21 7.05 2.37 -15.27
N GLY A 22 6.05 2.35 -16.15
CA GLY A 22 5.68 1.16 -16.90
C GLY A 22 6.76 0.71 -17.89
N ALA A 23 6.60 -0.45 -18.50
CA ALA A 23 7.52 -0.97 -19.52
C ALA A 23 7.61 -0.04 -20.76
N ASP A 24 6.55 0.71 -21.04
CA ASP A 24 6.48 1.70 -22.11
C ASP A 24 7.15 3.05 -21.75
N GLY A 25 7.69 3.17 -20.54
CA GLY A 25 8.31 4.40 -20.04
C GLY A 25 7.34 5.45 -19.51
N ARG A 26 6.04 5.20 -19.56
CA ARG A 26 5.05 6.11 -18.95
C ARG A 26 5.10 6.03 -17.44
N VAL A 27 4.82 7.15 -16.77
CA VAL A 27 4.69 7.19 -15.32
C VAL A 27 3.61 6.23 -14.82
N LEU A 28 3.83 5.62 -13.66
CA LEU A 28 2.90 4.68 -13.05
C LEU A 28 2.34 5.25 -11.73
N PRO A 29 1.18 5.93 -11.77
CA PRO A 29 0.50 6.38 -10.58
C PRO A 29 -0.07 5.21 -9.76
N GLY A 30 -0.19 5.42 -8.45
CA GLY A 30 -0.84 4.45 -7.55
C GLY A 30 -0.01 3.22 -7.23
N ALA A 31 1.21 3.08 -7.73
CA ALA A 31 2.11 2.02 -7.32
C ALA A 31 2.46 2.16 -5.83
N VAL A 32 2.42 1.07 -5.10
CA VAL A 32 2.89 1.01 -3.72
C VAL A 32 4.40 0.97 -3.73
N VAL A 33 5.01 1.83 -2.93
CA VAL A 33 6.45 1.86 -2.66
C VAL A 33 6.67 1.51 -1.20
N THR A 34 7.62 0.63 -0.94
CA THR A 34 8.11 0.33 0.42
C THR A 34 9.62 0.48 0.45
N ALA A 35 10.15 1.07 1.53
CA ALA A 35 11.60 1.17 1.74
C ALA A 35 11.95 0.68 3.15
N ARG A 36 12.77 -0.38 3.20
CA ARG A 36 13.23 -1.02 4.44
C ARG A 36 14.73 -0.80 4.61
N PRO A 37 15.19 -0.28 5.75
CA PRO A 37 16.62 -0.23 6.06
C PRO A 37 17.24 -1.62 6.02
N LEU A 38 18.43 -1.73 5.46
CA LEU A 38 19.22 -2.98 5.43
C LEU A 38 20.03 -3.16 6.72
N GLU A 39 20.31 -2.06 7.43
CA GLU A 39 21.11 -2.02 8.63
C GLU A 39 20.35 -1.27 9.73
N GLY A 40 20.68 -1.58 10.99
CA GLY A 40 19.98 -0.99 12.13
C GLY A 40 18.62 -1.63 12.40
N GLY A 41 18.14 -1.52 13.62
CA GLY A 41 16.79 -1.96 14.00
C GLY A 41 15.75 -1.11 13.28
N ALA A 42 15.05 -1.68 12.32
CA ALA A 42 13.95 -0.95 11.66
C ALA A 42 12.89 -0.59 12.70
N HIS A 43 12.67 0.72 12.88
CA HIS A 43 11.51 1.19 13.64
C HIS A 43 10.25 0.71 12.90
N ARG A 44 9.47 -0.18 13.53
CA ARG A 44 8.19 -0.58 12.96
C ARG A 44 7.22 0.59 13.05
N PRO A 45 6.56 0.95 11.96
CA PRO A 45 5.53 1.98 12.01
C PRO A 45 4.39 1.51 12.95
N ALA A 46 3.80 2.47 13.66
CA ALA A 46 2.67 2.17 14.54
C ALA A 46 1.48 1.64 13.72
N PRO A 47 0.73 0.65 14.25
CA PRO A 47 -0.52 0.23 13.66
C PRO A 47 -1.48 1.39 13.44
N GLN A 48 -2.27 1.31 12.38
CA GLN A 48 -3.23 2.33 11.99
C GLN A 48 -4.65 1.78 12.04
N HIS A 49 -5.60 2.68 12.18
CA HIS A 49 -7.01 2.40 11.95
C HIS A 49 -7.42 3.04 10.62
N ALA A 50 -7.99 2.25 9.72
CA ALA A 50 -8.41 2.70 8.40
C ALA A 50 -9.86 2.33 8.14
N VAL A 51 -10.43 2.94 7.11
CA VAL A 51 -11.78 2.66 6.62
C VAL A 51 -11.70 2.33 5.14
N MET A 52 -12.39 1.28 4.73
CA MET A 52 -12.65 0.94 3.33
C MET A 52 -14.14 0.73 3.17
N ASP A 53 -14.81 1.74 2.65
CA ASP A 53 -16.26 1.74 2.47
C ASP A 53 -16.68 0.98 1.21
N GLN A 54 -17.94 0.67 1.11
CA GLN A 54 -18.60 0.08 -0.05
C GLN A 54 -19.61 1.08 -0.59
N VAL A 55 -19.32 1.64 -1.75
CA VAL A 55 -20.10 2.72 -2.40
C VAL A 55 -20.22 2.40 -3.88
N ASP A 56 -21.43 2.47 -4.43
CA ASP A 56 -21.70 2.25 -5.86
C ASP A 56 -21.08 0.93 -6.39
N ARG A 57 -21.21 -0.15 -5.60
CA ARG A 57 -20.64 -1.47 -5.89
C ARG A 57 -19.12 -1.47 -6.08
N ALA A 58 -18.42 -0.63 -5.33
CA ALA A 58 -16.97 -0.57 -5.30
C ALA A 58 -16.43 -0.46 -3.87
N PHE A 59 -15.25 -0.94 -3.62
CA PHE A 59 -14.49 -0.64 -2.41
C PHE A 59 -13.83 0.74 -2.54
N VAL A 60 -13.99 1.60 -1.54
CA VAL A 60 -13.46 2.97 -1.53
C VAL A 60 -12.69 3.24 -0.24
N PRO A 61 -11.38 3.45 -0.31
CA PRO A 61 -10.51 3.36 -1.49
C PRO A 61 -10.33 1.89 -1.95
N ASP A 62 -9.95 1.70 -3.21
CA ASP A 62 -9.66 0.39 -3.81
C ASP A 62 -8.31 -0.21 -3.41
N LEU A 63 -7.45 0.58 -2.80
CA LEU A 63 -6.12 0.18 -2.32
C LEU A 63 -5.74 0.93 -1.05
N LEU A 64 -5.43 0.17 0.00
CA LEU A 64 -4.80 0.66 1.24
C LEU A 64 -3.40 0.09 1.39
N VAL A 65 -2.50 0.89 1.97
CA VAL A 65 -1.17 0.44 2.40
C VAL A 65 -1.05 0.73 3.89
N LEU A 66 -0.84 -0.31 4.68
CA LEU A 66 -0.92 -0.23 6.14
C LEU A 66 0.23 -0.98 6.83
N PRO A 67 0.68 -0.53 8.00
CA PRO A 67 1.57 -1.31 8.85
C PRO A 67 0.93 -2.60 9.35
N VAL A 68 1.76 -3.60 9.62
CA VAL A 68 1.34 -4.81 10.36
C VAL A 68 0.71 -4.42 11.70
N GLY A 69 -0.38 -5.08 12.07
CA GLY A 69 -1.16 -4.80 13.28
C GLY A 69 -2.26 -3.76 13.10
N SER A 70 -2.41 -3.19 11.91
CA SER A 70 -3.49 -2.24 11.59
C SER A 70 -4.85 -2.92 11.50
N ALA A 71 -5.91 -2.14 11.75
CA ALA A 71 -7.29 -2.58 11.65
C ALA A 71 -8.04 -1.79 10.59
N ILE A 72 -8.95 -2.46 9.87
CA ILE A 72 -9.81 -1.81 8.87
C ILE A 72 -11.27 -2.01 9.24
N GLU A 73 -12.02 -0.92 9.26
CA GLU A 73 -13.48 -0.95 9.25
C GLU A 73 -13.99 -1.02 7.81
N PHE A 74 -15.05 -1.80 7.63
CA PHE A 74 -15.72 -1.96 6.34
C PHE A 74 -17.17 -1.54 6.45
N PRO A 75 -17.51 -0.23 6.47
CA PRO A 75 -18.90 0.18 6.36
C PRO A 75 -19.47 -0.19 5.00
N ASN A 76 -20.79 -0.21 4.90
CA ASN A 76 -21.50 -0.37 3.64
C ASN A 76 -22.48 0.80 3.48
N SER A 77 -22.04 1.84 2.79
CA SER A 77 -22.84 3.03 2.48
C SER A 77 -23.68 2.87 1.21
N ASP A 78 -23.59 1.71 0.55
CA ASP A 78 -24.36 1.41 -0.66
C ASP A 78 -25.85 1.13 -0.36
N ALA A 79 -26.68 1.25 -1.37
CA ALA A 79 -28.09 0.92 -1.31
C ALA A 79 -28.37 -0.58 -1.23
N VAL A 80 -27.39 -1.43 -1.56
CA VAL A 80 -27.48 -2.89 -1.60
C VAL A 80 -26.57 -3.53 -0.54
N SER A 81 -26.88 -4.77 -0.17
CA SER A 81 -26.02 -5.54 0.73
C SER A 81 -24.80 -6.07 0.00
N HIS A 82 -23.66 -6.13 0.69
CA HIS A 82 -22.43 -6.71 0.18
C HIS A 82 -21.85 -7.73 1.16
N GLN A 83 -21.03 -8.62 0.65
CA GLN A 83 -20.18 -9.53 1.40
C GLN A 83 -18.73 -9.17 1.13
N ILE A 84 -17.85 -9.36 2.11
CA ILE A 84 -16.41 -9.16 1.91
C ILE A 84 -15.70 -10.46 2.25
N TYR A 85 -14.78 -10.88 1.40
CA TYR A 85 -13.95 -12.03 1.68
C TYR A 85 -12.51 -11.82 1.18
N SER A 86 -11.61 -12.57 1.79
CA SER A 86 -10.24 -12.75 1.30
C SER A 86 -9.77 -14.18 1.54
N PHE A 87 -9.09 -14.74 0.54
CA PHE A 87 -8.38 -16.02 0.62
C PHE A 87 -6.86 -15.84 0.62
N SER A 88 -6.38 -14.60 0.65
CA SER A 88 -4.95 -14.29 0.64
C SER A 88 -4.23 -14.89 1.87
N PRO A 89 -3.02 -15.45 1.71
CA PRO A 89 -2.28 -16.04 2.83
C PRO A 89 -2.06 -15.07 4.00
N ALA A 90 -1.81 -13.80 3.72
CA ALA A 90 -1.57 -12.78 4.74
C ALA A 90 -2.82 -12.48 5.60
N LYS A 91 -4.02 -12.65 5.06
CA LYS A 91 -5.27 -12.52 5.82
C LYS A 91 -6.41 -13.25 5.13
N ARG A 92 -6.92 -14.31 5.78
CA ARG A 92 -8.15 -15.01 5.37
C ARG A 92 -9.28 -14.61 6.29
N PHE A 93 -10.38 -14.13 5.71
CA PHE A 93 -11.59 -13.81 6.46
C PHE A 93 -12.81 -13.71 5.54
N GLN A 94 -13.97 -13.69 6.16
CA GLN A 94 -15.24 -13.47 5.50
C GLN A 94 -16.15 -12.66 6.42
N LEU A 95 -16.71 -11.58 5.92
CA LEU A 95 -17.82 -10.87 6.51
C LEU A 95 -19.09 -11.29 5.75
N PRO A 96 -20.08 -11.88 6.43
CA PRO A 96 -21.33 -12.26 5.78
C PRO A 96 -22.04 -11.06 5.17
N LEU A 97 -23.06 -11.34 4.35
CA LEU A 97 -23.85 -10.32 3.67
C LEU A 97 -24.44 -9.31 4.67
N TYR A 98 -24.17 -8.04 4.49
CA TYR A 98 -24.65 -6.96 5.35
C TYR A 98 -24.89 -5.66 4.59
N ARG A 99 -25.64 -4.77 5.23
CA ARG A 99 -25.88 -3.39 4.78
C ARG A 99 -25.86 -2.46 5.99
N GLY A 100 -25.35 -1.24 5.79
CA GLY A 100 -25.29 -0.21 6.83
C GLY A 100 -24.21 -0.49 7.88
N LYS A 101 -24.63 -0.90 9.09
CA LYS A 101 -23.71 -1.07 10.23
C LYS A 101 -22.58 -2.07 9.93
N PRO A 102 -21.32 -1.67 10.08
CA PRO A 102 -20.19 -2.55 9.83
C PRO A 102 -20.06 -3.64 10.90
N TYR A 103 -19.38 -4.72 10.54
CA TYR A 103 -18.81 -5.67 11.50
C TYR A 103 -17.69 -5.02 12.31
N PRO A 104 -17.23 -5.64 13.42
CA PRO A 104 -16.03 -5.19 14.09
C PRO A 104 -14.84 -5.06 13.13
N PRO A 105 -13.91 -4.13 13.36
CA PRO A 105 -12.75 -3.95 12.49
C PRO A 105 -11.96 -5.25 12.30
N VAL A 106 -11.49 -5.49 11.09
CA VAL A 106 -10.65 -6.65 10.77
C VAL A 106 -9.20 -6.28 10.99
N LEU A 107 -8.49 -7.08 11.80
CA LEU A 107 -7.07 -6.88 12.12
C LEU A 107 -6.16 -7.57 11.10
N PHE A 108 -5.11 -6.86 10.63
CA PHE A 108 -4.13 -7.32 9.63
C PHE A 108 -2.76 -7.53 10.27
N GLU A 109 -2.47 -8.75 10.71
CA GLU A 109 -1.32 -9.10 11.57
C GLU A 109 -0.11 -9.64 10.79
N GLN A 110 -0.26 -9.94 9.50
CA GLN A 110 0.80 -10.50 8.67
C GLN A 110 1.09 -9.60 7.48
N ALA A 111 2.38 -9.36 7.21
CA ALA A 111 2.80 -8.64 6.02
C ALA A 111 2.45 -9.44 4.74
N GLY A 112 2.07 -8.73 3.71
CA GLY A 112 1.71 -9.30 2.41
C GLY A 112 0.58 -8.54 1.73
N VAL A 113 0.21 -9.02 0.55
CA VAL A 113 -0.91 -8.48 -0.21
C VAL A 113 -2.17 -9.26 0.11
N VAL A 114 -3.21 -8.55 0.48
CA VAL A 114 -4.55 -9.08 0.74
C VAL A 114 -5.49 -8.59 -0.35
N THR A 115 -6.01 -9.52 -1.13
CA THR A 115 -7.04 -9.25 -2.14
C THR A 115 -8.42 -9.42 -1.52
N LEU A 116 -9.26 -8.43 -1.67
CA LEU A 116 -10.63 -8.41 -1.19
C LEU A 116 -11.60 -8.56 -2.36
N GLY A 117 -12.63 -9.33 -2.19
CA GLY A 117 -13.71 -9.52 -3.16
C GLY A 117 -15.09 -9.49 -2.52
N CYS A 118 -16.11 -9.30 -3.34
CA CYS A 118 -17.51 -9.48 -3.00
C CYS A 118 -18.08 -10.69 -3.76
N ASN A 119 -18.83 -11.55 -3.09
CA ASN A 119 -19.32 -12.80 -3.71
C ASN A 119 -20.53 -12.61 -4.64
N ILE A 120 -21.17 -11.45 -4.59
CA ILE A 120 -22.39 -11.17 -5.37
C ILE A 120 -22.19 -10.10 -6.44
N HIS A 121 -21.00 -9.47 -6.47
CA HIS A 121 -20.61 -8.50 -7.49
C HIS A 121 -19.15 -8.77 -7.86
N ASP A 122 -18.94 -9.53 -8.94
CA ASP A 122 -17.62 -10.02 -9.36
C ASP A 122 -16.62 -8.88 -9.66
N GLU A 123 -17.12 -7.70 -9.98
CA GLU A 123 -16.34 -6.51 -10.23
C GLU A 123 -15.78 -5.83 -8.95
N MET A 124 -16.33 -6.12 -7.78
CA MET A 124 -15.85 -5.53 -6.53
C MET A 124 -14.53 -6.15 -6.09
N LEU A 125 -13.45 -5.46 -6.38
CA LEU A 125 -12.09 -5.88 -6.11
C LEU A 125 -11.33 -4.75 -5.42
N ALA A 126 -10.63 -5.07 -4.32
CA ALA A 126 -9.74 -4.15 -3.64
C ALA A 126 -8.50 -4.86 -3.10
N TYR A 127 -7.53 -4.07 -2.67
CA TYR A 127 -6.27 -4.58 -2.16
C TYR A 127 -5.87 -3.89 -0.85
N VAL A 128 -5.26 -4.66 0.04
CA VAL A 128 -4.58 -4.14 1.22
C VAL A 128 -3.15 -4.64 1.18
N VAL A 129 -2.19 -3.72 1.09
CA VAL A 129 -0.77 -4.05 1.22
C VAL A 129 -0.38 -3.84 2.67
N VAL A 130 -0.11 -4.93 3.37
CA VAL A 130 0.31 -4.91 4.77
C VAL A 130 1.83 -4.99 4.81
N THR A 131 2.50 -4.02 5.43
CA THR A 131 3.96 -3.90 5.40
C THR A 131 4.59 -3.75 6.78
N GLU A 132 5.80 -4.27 6.92
CA GLU A 132 6.69 -4.01 8.06
C GLU A 132 7.69 -2.87 7.75
N ALA A 133 7.74 -2.41 6.52
CA ALA A 133 8.66 -1.34 6.13
C ALA A 133 8.29 -0.03 6.85
N PRO A 134 9.27 0.67 7.44
CA PRO A 134 9.01 1.95 8.13
C PRO A 134 8.60 3.08 7.18
N TYR A 135 9.01 2.99 5.92
CA TYR A 135 8.71 3.99 4.90
C TYR A 135 7.92 3.32 3.78
N PHE A 136 6.73 3.82 3.55
CA PHE A 136 5.83 3.29 2.53
C PHE A 136 4.83 4.34 2.08
N GLY A 137 4.24 4.12 0.93
CA GLY A 137 3.18 4.98 0.39
C GLY A 137 2.83 4.59 -1.03
N ARG A 138 2.10 5.47 -1.70
CA ARG A 138 1.71 5.30 -3.11
C ARG A 138 2.36 6.38 -3.95
N THR A 139 2.69 6.05 -5.20
CA THR A 139 3.09 7.06 -6.18
C THR A 139 1.91 7.99 -6.51
N ASP A 140 2.21 9.26 -6.67
CA ASP A 140 1.28 10.30 -7.08
C ASP A 140 0.92 10.23 -8.58
N ALA A 141 0.22 11.23 -9.10
CA ALA A 141 -0.16 11.32 -10.51
C ALA A 141 1.05 11.42 -11.47
N ALA A 142 2.21 11.85 -10.97
CA ALA A 142 3.47 11.88 -11.73
C ALA A 142 4.25 10.56 -11.62
N GLY A 143 3.70 9.54 -10.98
CA GLY A 143 4.37 8.26 -10.74
C GLY A 143 5.49 8.36 -9.72
N THR A 144 5.43 9.33 -8.79
CA THR A 144 6.50 9.64 -7.84
C THR A 144 6.03 9.41 -6.41
N TYR A 145 6.85 8.73 -5.63
CA TYR A 145 6.77 8.65 -4.17
C TYR A 145 7.85 9.53 -3.57
N THR A 146 7.52 10.31 -2.55
CA THR A 146 8.46 11.11 -1.77
C THR A 146 8.26 10.84 -0.29
N GLY A 147 9.36 10.61 0.44
CA GLY A 147 9.32 10.35 1.87
C GLY A 147 10.59 10.80 2.57
N GLU A 148 10.47 11.21 3.83
CA GLU A 148 11.62 11.54 4.68
C GLU A 148 12.14 10.25 5.32
N VAL A 149 13.43 9.99 5.15
CA VAL A 149 14.09 8.78 5.64
C VAL A 149 15.38 9.12 6.39
N VAL A 150 15.81 8.24 7.26
CA VAL A 150 17.13 8.31 7.88
C VAL A 150 18.19 7.93 6.85
N ARG A 151 19.39 8.51 6.93
CA ARG A 151 20.52 8.11 6.07
C ARG A 151 20.89 6.64 6.30
N GLY A 152 21.23 5.93 5.23
CA GLY A 152 21.55 4.50 5.29
C GLY A 152 21.28 3.77 3.98
N ARG A 153 21.42 2.45 4.02
CA ARG A 153 21.12 1.57 2.89
C ARG A 153 19.71 1.03 3.02
N TYR A 154 19.00 1.01 1.89
CA TYR A 154 17.60 0.62 1.83
C TYR A 154 17.37 -0.44 0.77
N ARG A 155 16.45 -1.37 1.05
CA ARG A 155 15.77 -2.18 0.05
C ARG A 155 14.46 -1.51 -0.27
N VAL A 156 14.36 -1.01 -1.51
CA VAL A 156 13.15 -0.41 -2.07
C VAL A 156 12.43 -1.46 -2.89
N ALA A 157 11.15 -1.66 -2.63
CA ALA A 157 10.30 -2.56 -3.41
C ALA A 157 9.06 -1.81 -3.89
N ILE A 158 8.53 -2.23 -5.03
CA ILE A 158 7.27 -1.71 -5.57
C ILE A 158 6.26 -2.82 -5.75
N TRP A 159 4.99 -2.45 -5.62
CA TRP A 159 3.86 -3.32 -5.93
C TRP A 159 2.75 -2.53 -6.62
N HIS A 160 2.05 -3.19 -7.52
CA HIS A 160 0.85 -2.65 -8.16
C HIS A 160 -0.08 -3.80 -8.53
N PRO A 161 -1.43 -3.68 -8.44
CA PRO A 161 -2.35 -4.81 -8.66
C PRO A 161 -2.29 -5.43 -10.07
N ARG A 162 -1.70 -4.72 -11.01
CA ARG A 162 -1.59 -5.16 -12.41
C ARG A 162 -0.18 -5.61 -12.81
N LEU A 163 0.70 -5.85 -11.85
CA LEU A 163 2.05 -6.35 -12.11
C LEU A 163 2.02 -7.77 -12.68
N ARG A 164 3.01 -8.07 -13.52
CA ARG A 164 3.31 -9.40 -14.06
C ARG A 164 4.66 -9.94 -13.59
N GLU A 165 5.48 -9.06 -13.04
CA GLU A 165 6.77 -9.40 -12.47
C GLU A 165 6.60 -10.03 -11.10
N GLU A 166 7.55 -10.90 -10.75
CA GLU A 166 7.69 -11.38 -9.40
C GLU A 166 8.19 -10.24 -8.47
N ALA A 167 7.80 -10.28 -7.20
CA ALA A 167 8.16 -9.23 -6.25
C ALA A 167 9.68 -9.00 -6.15
N ALA A 168 10.47 -10.07 -6.21
CA ALA A 168 11.93 -10.01 -6.14
C ALA A 168 12.56 -9.26 -7.34
N ASP A 169 11.94 -9.31 -8.50
CA ASP A 169 12.42 -8.61 -9.72
C ASP A 169 12.25 -7.08 -9.58
N LEU A 170 11.41 -6.65 -8.67
CA LEU A 170 11.05 -5.25 -8.43
C LEU A 170 11.69 -4.66 -7.17
N GLU A 171 12.64 -5.37 -6.57
CA GLU A 171 13.45 -4.88 -5.46
C GLU A 171 14.75 -4.27 -5.95
N ARG A 172 15.15 -3.15 -5.35
CA ARG A 172 16.44 -2.50 -5.60
C ARG A 172 17.04 -2.02 -4.30
N GLU A 173 18.35 -2.08 -4.22
CA GLU A 173 19.09 -1.43 -3.13
C GLU A 173 19.41 0.00 -3.51
N LEU A 174 19.27 0.90 -2.53
CA LEU A 174 19.58 2.32 -2.65
C LEU A 174 20.32 2.79 -1.42
N THR A 175 21.38 3.56 -1.60
CA THR A 175 22.08 4.24 -0.52
C THR A 175 21.63 5.69 -0.44
N VAL A 176 21.12 6.07 0.72
CA VAL A 176 20.83 7.45 1.09
C VAL A 176 22.04 7.98 1.84
N GLY A 177 22.91 8.69 1.12
CA GLY A 177 24.21 9.14 1.60
C GLY A 177 24.16 10.51 2.29
N GLU A 178 25.26 11.28 2.14
CA GLU A 178 25.43 12.60 2.77
C GLU A 178 24.57 13.70 2.14
N THR A 179 24.09 13.50 0.93
CA THR A 179 23.18 14.43 0.26
C THR A 179 21.81 14.39 0.93
N ASP A 180 21.14 15.54 0.98
CA ASP A 180 19.82 15.64 1.57
C ASP A 180 18.70 15.01 0.71
N ARG A 181 19.07 14.40 -0.43
CA ARG A 181 18.14 13.77 -1.38
C ARG A 181 18.76 12.55 -2.05
N ALA A 182 18.01 11.47 -2.12
CA ALA A 182 18.34 10.29 -2.90
C ALA A 182 17.19 9.94 -3.86
N GLU A 183 17.51 9.62 -5.10
CA GLU A 183 16.54 9.32 -6.14
C GLU A 183 16.78 7.95 -6.76
N LEU A 184 15.70 7.26 -7.09
CA LEU A 184 15.71 6.00 -7.80
C LEU A 184 14.57 5.95 -8.81
N THR A 185 14.87 5.55 -10.04
CA THR A 185 13.84 5.22 -11.04
C THR A 185 13.71 3.72 -11.17
N LEU A 186 12.51 3.20 -10.93
CA LEU A 186 12.13 1.81 -11.12
C LEU A 186 11.25 1.71 -12.37
N ARG A 187 11.71 0.96 -13.36
CA ARG A 187 10.96 0.71 -14.59
C ARG A 187 10.58 -0.76 -14.67
N LEU A 188 9.30 -1.01 -14.97
CA LEU A 188 8.81 -2.36 -15.23
C LEU A 188 9.45 -2.95 -16.49
N SER A 189 9.72 -4.24 -16.48
CA SER A 189 10.21 -4.99 -17.63
C SER A 189 9.09 -5.52 -18.51
N ARG A 190 7.88 -5.70 -17.94
CA ARG A 190 6.70 -6.24 -18.60
C ARG A 190 5.54 -5.25 -18.60
N PRO A 191 4.69 -5.26 -19.64
CA PRO A 191 3.47 -4.47 -19.61
C PRO A 191 2.56 -4.88 -18.47
N LEU A 192 1.85 -3.93 -17.88
CA LEU A 192 0.82 -4.20 -16.89
C LEU A 192 -0.30 -5.08 -17.47
N LEU A 193 -0.92 -5.88 -16.62
CA LEU A 193 -2.20 -6.53 -16.94
C LEU A 193 -3.25 -5.48 -17.32
N PRO A 194 -4.24 -5.81 -18.16
CA PRO A 194 -5.40 -4.94 -18.39
C PRO A 194 -6.04 -4.52 -17.08
N ALA A 195 -6.62 -3.32 -17.03
CA ALA A 195 -7.39 -2.91 -15.86
C ALA A 195 -8.55 -3.89 -15.63
N PRO A 196 -8.86 -4.26 -14.37
CA PRO A 196 -10.06 -5.04 -14.08
C PRO A 196 -11.31 -4.36 -14.66
N LEU A 197 -12.26 -5.13 -15.12
CA LEU A 197 -13.50 -4.60 -15.73
C LEU A 197 -14.36 -3.83 -14.71
N GLY A 198 -14.18 -4.06 -13.42
CA GLY A 198 -15.00 -3.57 -12.32
C GLY A 198 -14.89 -2.09 -11.95
N ASN A 199 -13.92 -1.34 -12.48
CA ASN A 199 -13.80 0.11 -12.21
C ASN A 199 -14.34 0.99 -13.35
N ARG A 200 -15.19 0.46 -14.22
CA ARG A 200 -15.91 1.30 -15.19
C ARG A 200 -17.24 1.71 -14.56
N PRO A 201 -17.65 2.98 -14.65
CA PRO A 201 -19.04 3.34 -14.38
C PRO A 201 -19.92 2.44 -15.24
N HIS A 202 -20.73 1.59 -14.62
CA HIS A 202 -21.65 0.74 -15.36
C HIS A 202 -22.73 1.63 -15.98
N SER A 203 -22.73 1.74 -17.29
CA SER A 203 -23.88 2.23 -18.05
C SER A 203 -24.91 1.12 -18.21
N TRP A 204 -25.46 0.63 -17.10
CA TRP A 204 -26.67 -0.18 -17.11
C TRP A 204 -27.83 0.69 -16.61
N ASP A 205 -28.26 1.61 -17.45
CA ASP A 205 -29.59 2.17 -17.36
C ASP A 205 -30.56 1.17 -17.99
N TYR A 206 -31.31 0.46 -17.15
CA TYR A 206 -32.55 -0.19 -17.49
C TYR A 206 -33.69 0.51 -16.76
#